data_e9eb701d22126b2ef665ac9aa7a19096
#
_entry.id   e9eb701d22126b2ef665ac9aa7a19096
#
_cell.length_a   1.000
_cell.length_b   1.000
_cell.length_c   1.000
_cell.angle_alpha   90.00
_cell.angle_beta   90.00
_cell.angle_gamma   90.00
#
_symmetry.space_group_name_H-M   'P 1'
#
loop_
_entity.id
_entity.type
_entity.pdbx_description
1 polymer ?
#
loop_
_entity_poly.entity_id
_entity_poly.type
_entity_poly.pdbx_seq_one_letter_code
_entity_poly.pdbx_strand_id
1 'polypeptide(L)'
;SLYEIDLKAIEGVIISSVVPPVLNSCKTAVRKLTGKMPMVVGPGIKTGLNIQMENPAQIGSDLIVAAVAALSRFTPPLIIIDMGTAATITAIDKTGSYVGGCISPGPKISAEALSSRTAQLPAISLESPKRAIGKNTVEAMRSGVMLGSACMVDGMIDRIDEELGGGATVVATGGIARFVLPMCRHTIEYDRDLLLKGLSILYENNRREK
;
A
#
# COMPACT_ATOMS: atom_id res chain seq x y z
N SER A 1 -17.02 19.27 16.79
CA SER A 1 -16.21 18.31 15.98
C SER A 1 -16.94 16.97 15.92
N LEU A 2 -16.90 16.28 14.80
CA LEU A 2 -17.55 14.97 14.59
C LEU A 2 -17.05 13.87 15.56
N TYR A 3 -15.89 14.06 16.21
CA TYR A 3 -15.24 13.06 17.05
C TYR A 3 -14.83 13.60 18.42
N GLU A 4 -15.30 14.79 18.82
CA GLU A 4 -14.96 15.44 20.11
C GLU A 4 -13.43 15.52 20.42
N ILE A 5 -12.60 15.55 19.37
CA ILE A 5 -11.15 15.61 19.54
C ILE A 5 -10.74 17.04 19.91
N ASP A 6 -10.07 17.18 21.05
CA ASP A 6 -9.42 18.44 21.42
C ASP A 6 -8.16 18.62 20.54
N LEU A 7 -8.24 19.56 19.60
CA LEU A 7 -7.13 19.87 18.70
C LEU A 7 -5.90 20.40 19.43
N LYS A 8 -6.05 20.95 20.64
CA LYS A 8 -4.94 21.42 21.47
C LYS A 8 -4.15 20.27 22.13
N ALA A 9 -4.81 19.12 22.30
CA ALA A 9 -4.18 17.92 22.84
C ALA A 9 -3.32 17.17 21.80
N ILE A 10 -3.37 17.56 20.53
CA ILE A 10 -2.52 16.95 19.48
C ILE A 10 -1.06 17.35 19.72
N GLU A 11 -0.22 16.38 20.04
CA GLU A 11 1.21 16.58 20.29
C GLU A 11 2.00 16.85 19.03
N GLY A 12 1.63 16.21 17.92
CA GLY A 12 2.29 16.38 16.63
C GLY A 12 1.53 15.74 15.49
N VAL A 13 2.03 15.96 14.29
CA VAL A 13 1.41 15.46 13.06
C VAL A 13 2.49 14.98 12.09
N ILE A 14 2.24 13.87 11.43
CA ILE A 14 3.07 13.37 10.33
C ILE A 14 2.20 13.16 9.08
N ILE A 15 2.75 13.46 7.92
CA ILE A 15 2.07 13.34 6.63
C ILE A 15 2.95 12.54 5.68
N SER A 16 2.37 11.54 5.01
CA SER A 16 2.91 10.92 3.80
C SER A 16 2.01 11.25 2.62
N SER A 17 2.58 11.74 1.54
CA SER A 17 1.85 12.02 0.30
C SER A 17 2.82 12.05 -0.87
N VAL A 18 2.42 11.40 -1.95
CA VAL A 18 3.12 11.40 -3.26
C VAL A 18 2.53 12.45 -4.23
N VAL A 19 1.57 13.27 -3.76
CA VAL A 19 0.88 14.30 -4.57
C VAL A 19 1.22 15.69 -4.03
N PRO A 20 2.19 16.43 -4.62
CA PRO A 20 2.68 17.70 -4.09
C PRO A 20 1.60 18.77 -3.80
N PRO A 21 0.58 19.00 -4.68
CA PRO A 21 -0.46 19.98 -4.38
C PRO A 21 -1.29 19.62 -3.14
N VAL A 22 -1.61 18.34 -2.98
CA VAL A 22 -2.35 17.83 -1.80
C VAL A 22 -1.51 17.99 -0.55
N LEU A 23 -0.22 17.66 -0.61
CA LEU A 23 0.70 17.81 0.52
C LEU A 23 0.75 19.24 1.05
N ASN A 24 0.88 20.24 0.17
CA ASN A 24 0.93 21.64 0.56
C ASN A 24 -0.38 22.10 1.21
N SER A 25 -1.51 21.70 0.66
CA SER A 25 -2.83 21.97 1.23
C SER A 25 -2.99 21.35 2.62
N CYS A 26 -2.61 20.10 2.78
CA CYS A 26 -2.65 19.38 4.06
C CYS A 26 -1.74 20.04 5.11
N LYS A 27 -0.50 20.39 4.75
CA LYS A 27 0.42 21.12 5.65
C LYS A 27 -0.18 22.42 6.17
N THR A 28 -0.78 23.20 5.28
CA THR A 28 -1.42 24.46 5.62
C THR A 28 -2.63 24.26 6.53
N ALA A 29 -3.48 23.30 6.22
CA ALA A 29 -4.67 22.98 7.00
C ALA A 29 -4.30 22.50 8.42
N VAL A 30 -3.36 21.57 8.52
CA VAL A 30 -2.86 21.06 9.80
C VAL A 30 -2.30 22.18 10.66
N ARG A 31 -1.44 23.03 10.09
CA ARG A 31 -0.87 24.17 10.81
C ARG A 31 -1.94 25.13 11.34
N LYS A 32 -2.96 25.42 10.52
CA LYS A 32 -4.07 26.30 10.94
C LYS A 32 -4.91 25.68 12.04
N LEU A 33 -5.16 24.36 11.99
CA LEU A 33 -6.03 23.67 12.94
C LEU A 33 -5.35 23.38 14.28
N THR A 34 -4.08 22.98 14.25
CA THR A 34 -3.36 22.47 15.44
C THR A 34 -2.29 23.41 15.96
N GLY A 35 -1.91 24.44 15.20
CA GLY A 35 -0.75 25.29 15.47
C GLY A 35 0.60 24.57 15.26
N LYS A 36 0.61 23.30 14.89
CA LYS A 36 1.82 22.46 14.74
C LYS A 36 2.29 22.41 13.30
N MET A 37 3.61 22.40 13.11
CA MET A 37 4.19 22.09 11.80
C MET A 37 4.22 20.57 11.63
N PRO A 38 3.58 20.02 10.59
CA PRO A 38 3.62 18.58 10.35
C PRO A 38 5.01 18.14 9.90
N MET A 39 5.44 16.99 10.40
CA MET A 39 6.54 16.22 9.83
C MET A 39 6.08 15.65 8.48
N VAL A 40 6.95 15.61 7.48
CA VAL A 40 6.62 15.07 6.16
C VAL A 40 7.56 13.91 5.85
N VAL A 41 7.00 12.78 5.49
CA VAL A 41 7.80 11.63 5.06
C VAL A 41 8.44 11.94 3.71
N GLY A 42 9.76 11.90 3.67
CA GLY A 42 10.57 12.25 2.51
C GLY A 42 12.04 12.44 2.88
N PRO A 43 12.82 13.12 2.03
CA PRO A 43 14.23 13.36 2.30
C PRO A 43 14.46 13.98 3.70
N GLY A 44 15.39 13.40 4.45
CA GLY A 44 15.73 13.85 5.81
C GLY A 44 14.97 13.17 6.94
N ILE A 45 13.96 12.34 6.65
CA ILE A 45 13.32 11.49 7.66
C ILE A 45 14.17 10.23 7.87
N LYS A 46 14.52 9.94 9.12
CA LYS A 46 15.19 8.70 9.49
C LYS A 46 14.17 7.56 9.51
N THR A 47 14.30 6.67 8.55
CA THR A 47 13.40 5.52 8.39
C THR A 47 13.90 4.27 9.11
N GLY A 48 15.20 4.17 9.32
CA GLY A 48 15.86 2.94 9.77
C GLY A 48 15.95 1.83 8.71
N LEU A 49 15.42 2.10 7.50
CA LEU A 49 15.47 1.14 6.39
C LEU A 49 16.82 1.22 5.68
N ASN A 50 17.44 0.06 5.44
CA ASN A 50 18.48 -0.08 4.44
C ASN A 50 17.80 -0.28 3.07
N ILE A 51 18.02 0.65 2.14
CA ILE A 51 17.39 0.66 0.82
C ILE A 51 18.44 0.31 -0.23
N GLN A 52 18.26 -0.83 -0.89
CA GLN A 52 19.18 -1.36 -1.92
C GLN A 52 18.58 -1.19 -3.33
N MET A 53 18.10 0.01 -3.64
CA MET A 53 17.55 0.39 -4.94
C MET A 53 18.58 1.21 -5.72
N GLU A 54 18.56 1.12 -7.04
CA GLU A 54 19.40 1.96 -7.91
C GLU A 54 19.17 3.45 -7.69
N ASN A 55 17.91 3.84 -7.49
CA ASN A 55 17.52 5.22 -7.19
C ASN A 55 16.54 5.29 -6.01
N PRO A 56 17.04 5.34 -4.77
CA PRO A 56 16.18 5.39 -3.58
C PRO A 56 15.24 6.60 -3.52
N ALA A 57 15.58 7.70 -4.19
CA ALA A 57 14.76 8.92 -4.20
C ALA A 57 13.46 8.78 -5.01
N GLN A 58 13.34 7.74 -5.84
CA GLN A 58 12.13 7.46 -6.63
C GLN A 58 11.11 6.58 -5.89
N ILE A 59 11.47 6.06 -4.72
CA ILE A 59 10.54 5.22 -3.95
C ILE A 59 9.44 6.10 -3.36
N GLY A 60 8.19 5.70 -3.57
CA GLY A 60 7.05 6.35 -2.95
C GLY A 60 7.14 6.33 -1.42
N SER A 61 6.81 7.44 -0.78
CA SER A 61 6.85 7.54 0.68
C SER A 61 5.91 6.56 1.38
N ASP A 62 4.84 6.16 0.73
CA ASP A 62 3.88 5.13 1.17
C ASP A 62 4.51 3.74 1.26
N LEU A 63 5.33 3.36 0.27
CA LEU A 63 6.06 2.08 0.27
C LEU A 63 7.08 2.01 1.42
N ILE A 64 7.77 3.12 1.68
CA ILE A 64 8.70 3.23 2.83
C ILE A 64 7.94 3.09 4.15
N VAL A 65 6.82 3.79 4.30
CA VAL A 65 5.97 3.73 5.49
C VAL A 65 5.45 2.31 5.74
N ALA A 66 4.97 1.63 4.69
CA ALA A 66 4.52 0.24 4.77
C ALA A 66 5.65 -0.71 5.20
N ALA A 67 6.85 -0.54 4.63
CA ALA A 67 8.02 -1.36 4.96
C ALA A 67 8.46 -1.19 6.43
N VAL A 68 8.51 0.05 6.94
CA VAL A 68 8.81 0.33 8.35
C VAL A 68 7.79 -0.35 9.27
N ALA A 69 6.51 -0.26 8.95
CA ALA A 69 5.47 -0.90 9.75
C ALA A 69 5.57 -2.42 9.73
N ALA A 70 5.78 -3.02 8.56
CA ALA A 70 5.89 -4.46 8.42
C ALA A 70 7.11 -5.01 9.20
N LEU A 71 8.28 -4.38 9.06
CA LEU A 71 9.50 -4.77 9.78
C LEU A 71 9.41 -4.62 11.29
N SER A 72 8.54 -3.75 11.80
CA SER A 72 8.32 -3.61 13.24
C SER A 72 7.53 -4.77 13.85
N ARG A 73 6.86 -5.58 13.03
CA ARG A 73 5.90 -6.61 13.46
C ARG A 73 6.24 -8.01 13.00
N PHE A 74 6.90 -8.12 11.87
CA PHE A 74 7.18 -9.41 11.23
C PHE A 74 8.68 -9.59 11.01
N THR A 75 9.12 -10.83 11.08
CA THR A 75 10.50 -11.21 10.81
C THR A 75 10.72 -11.33 9.30
N PRO A 76 11.75 -10.68 8.73
CA PRO A 76 12.08 -10.84 7.31
C PRO A 76 12.56 -12.27 6.98
N PRO A 77 12.45 -12.71 5.71
CA PRO A 77 12.08 -11.88 4.55
C PRO A 77 10.58 -11.58 4.50
N LEU A 78 10.20 -10.43 3.87
CA LEU A 78 8.80 -10.01 3.78
C LEU A 78 8.41 -9.66 2.35
N ILE A 79 7.16 -9.94 2.02
CA ILE A 79 6.48 -9.45 0.82
C ILE A 79 5.33 -8.57 1.30
N ILE A 80 5.34 -7.29 0.92
CA ILE A 80 4.34 -6.32 1.36
C ILE A 80 3.51 -5.89 0.16
N ILE A 81 2.21 -6.08 0.24
CA ILE A 81 1.25 -5.80 -0.82
C ILE A 81 0.39 -4.62 -0.41
N ASP A 82 0.37 -3.55 -1.21
CA ASP A 82 -0.61 -2.47 -1.06
C ASP A 82 -1.54 -2.45 -2.27
N MET A 83 -2.83 -2.68 -2.03
CA MET A 83 -3.87 -2.68 -3.07
C MET A 83 -4.74 -1.44 -2.97
N GLY A 84 -4.25 -0.37 -3.56
CA GLY A 84 -4.94 0.91 -3.74
C GLY A 84 -5.36 1.15 -5.19
N THR A 85 -5.11 2.37 -5.67
CA THR A 85 -5.26 2.78 -7.07
C THR A 85 -4.35 1.94 -7.98
N ALA A 86 -3.07 1.84 -7.61
CA ALA A 86 -2.16 0.81 -8.11
C ALA A 86 -2.13 -0.36 -7.12
N ALA A 87 -1.69 -1.52 -7.57
CA ALA A 87 -1.27 -2.62 -6.72
C ALA A 87 0.25 -2.66 -6.72
N THR A 88 0.86 -2.45 -5.56
CA THR A 88 2.31 -2.52 -5.38
C THR A 88 2.68 -3.74 -4.55
N ILE A 89 3.76 -4.42 -4.90
CA ILE A 89 4.30 -5.53 -4.13
C ILE A 89 5.77 -5.21 -3.87
N THR A 90 6.12 -5.06 -2.61
CA THR A 90 7.46 -4.69 -2.13
C THR A 90 8.15 -5.90 -1.52
N ALA A 91 9.43 -6.07 -1.80
CA ALA A 91 10.28 -7.13 -1.27
C ALA A 91 11.27 -6.60 -0.23
N ILE A 92 11.32 -7.27 0.91
CA ILE A 92 12.31 -7.08 1.98
C ILE A 92 13.09 -8.38 2.11
N ASP A 93 14.39 -8.32 1.99
CA ASP A 93 15.26 -9.49 2.09
C ASP A 93 15.46 -9.99 3.53
N LYS A 94 16.17 -11.10 3.69
CA LYS A 94 16.48 -11.73 4.99
C LYS A 94 17.25 -10.82 5.95
N THR A 95 17.94 -9.79 5.44
CA THR A 95 18.68 -8.81 6.25
C THR A 95 17.80 -7.65 6.73
N GLY A 96 16.54 -7.60 6.29
CA GLY A 96 15.61 -6.48 6.54
C GLY A 96 15.82 -5.31 5.57
N SER A 97 16.54 -5.50 4.47
CA SER A 97 16.78 -4.48 3.46
C SER A 97 15.63 -4.43 2.45
N TYR A 98 15.23 -3.22 2.07
CA TYR A 98 14.30 -2.98 0.96
C TYR A 98 15.03 -3.21 -0.36
N VAL A 99 14.68 -4.26 -1.09
CA VAL A 99 15.40 -4.66 -2.31
C VAL A 99 14.65 -4.36 -3.60
N GLY A 100 13.41 -3.94 -3.53
CA GLY A 100 12.63 -3.59 -4.72
C GLY A 100 11.20 -4.08 -4.67
N GLY A 101 10.61 -4.27 -5.85
CA GLY A 101 9.24 -4.74 -5.97
C GLY A 101 8.67 -4.56 -7.36
N CYS A 102 7.35 -4.74 -7.48
CA CYS A 102 6.62 -4.52 -8.71
C CYS A 102 5.41 -3.62 -8.52
N ILE A 103 4.98 -2.99 -9.60
CA ILE A 103 3.80 -2.12 -9.64
C ILE A 103 2.91 -2.58 -10.80
N SER A 104 1.63 -2.77 -10.52
CA SER A 104 0.64 -3.15 -11.50
C SER A 104 -0.63 -2.29 -11.36
N PRO A 105 -1.50 -2.24 -12.37
CA PRO A 105 -2.80 -1.61 -12.22
C PRO A 105 -3.61 -2.29 -11.12
N GLY A 106 -4.17 -1.50 -10.18
CA GLY A 106 -5.12 -2.02 -9.22
C GLY A 106 -6.46 -2.40 -9.88
N PRO A 107 -7.32 -3.19 -9.21
CA PRO A 107 -8.60 -3.64 -9.78
C PRO A 107 -9.48 -2.51 -10.30
N LYS A 108 -9.47 -1.36 -9.63
CA LYS A 108 -10.26 -0.19 -10.05
C LYS A 108 -9.78 0.37 -11.38
N ILE A 109 -8.47 0.63 -11.52
CA ILE A 109 -7.90 1.10 -12.79
C ILE A 109 -8.13 0.09 -13.90
N SER A 110 -7.97 -1.22 -13.62
CA SER A 110 -8.19 -2.27 -14.59
C SER A 110 -9.63 -2.28 -15.11
N ALA A 111 -10.62 -2.16 -14.23
CA ALA A 111 -12.04 -2.08 -14.61
C ALA A 111 -12.35 -0.79 -15.41
N GLU A 112 -11.83 0.35 -14.96
CA GLU A 112 -11.99 1.64 -15.64
C GLU A 112 -11.33 1.64 -17.03
N ALA A 113 -10.15 1.05 -17.16
CA ALA A 113 -9.45 0.94 -18.44
C ALA A 113 -10.26 0.10 -19.45
N LEU A 114 -10.84 -1.01 -19.01
CA LEU A 114 -11.70 -1.84 -19.87
C LEU A 114 -12.93 -1.07 -20.35
N SER A 115 -13.65 -0.39 -19.45
CA SER A 115 -14.87 0.32 -19.82
C SER A 115 -14.62 1.60 -20.62
N SER A 116 -13.51 2.31 -20.37
CA SER A 116 -13.20 3.58 -21.06
C SER A 116 -12.45 3.42 -22.38
N ARG A 117 -11.77 2.28 -22.60
CA ARG A 117 -10.94 2.03 -23.77
C ARG A 117 -11.56 1.04 -24.77
N THR A 118 -12.76 0.54 -24.50
CA THR A 118 -13.46 -0.37 -25.40
C THR A 118 -14.87 0.14 -25.69
N ALA A 119 -15.39 -0.18 -26.89
CA ALA A 119 -16.69 0.33 -27.34
C ALA A 119 -17.91 -0.36 -26.68
N GLN A 120 -17.74 -1.57 -26.14
CA GLN A 120 -18.86 -2.42 -25.71
C GLN A 120 -18.79 -2.93 -24.27
N LEU A 121 -17.70 -2.66 -23.55
CA LEU A 121 -17.57 -3.13 -22.17
C LEU A 121 -18.16 -2.10 -21.20
N PRO A 122 -19.18 -2.48 -20.41
CA PRO A 122 -19.81 -1.57 -19.46
C PRO A 122 -18.94 -1.31 -18.22
N ALA A 123 -19.26 -0.27 -17.46
CA ALA A 123 -18.72 -0.11 -16.11
C ALA A 123 -19.22 -1.25 -15.20
N ILE A 124 -18.33 -1.77 -14.35
CA ILE A 124 -18.64 -2.86 -13.43
C ILE A 124 -18.34 -2.46 -11.98
N SER A 125 -19.04 -3.06 -11.02
CA SER A 125 -18.68 -3.03 -9.60
C SER A 125 -17.57 -4.04 -9.28
N LEU A 126 -16.71 -3.69 -8.30
CA LEU A 126 -15.60 -4.54 -7.84
C LEU A 126 -16.09 -5.57 -6.80
N GLU A 127 -17.02 -6.44 -7.23
CA GLU A 127 -17.55 -7.53 -6.43
C GLU A 127 -16.82 -8.83 -6.76
N SER A 128 -16.71 -9.72 -5.77
CA SER A 128 -16.12 -11.05 -5.99
C SER A 128 -16.95 -11.84 -6.99
N PRO A 129 -16.32 -12.41 -8.04
CA PRO A 129 -17.02 -13.22 -9.04
C PRO A 129 -17.49 -14.54 -8.40
N LYS A 130 -18.67 -15.01 -8.84
CA LYS A 130 -19.19 -16.30 -8.37
C LYS A 130 -18.42 -17.50 -8.93
N ARG A 131 -17.74 -17.32 -10.06
CA ARG A 131 -16.99 -18.36 -10.79
C ARG A 131 -15.96 -17.73 -11.72
N ALA A 132 -14.94 -18.51 -12.07
CA ALA A 132 -13.88 -18.05 -12.99
C ALA A 132 -14.40 -17.88 -14.44
N ILE A 133 -15.32 -18.73 -14.87
CA ILE A 133 -15.91 -18.66 -16.23
C ILE A 133 -17.21 -17.85 -16.15
N GLY A 134 -17.14 -16.55 -16.49
CA GLY A 134 -18.32 -15.69 -16.61
C GLY A 134 -19.18 -16.10 -17.80
N LYS A 135 -20.50 -16.07 -17.64
CA LYS A 135 -21.45 -16.43 -18.71
C LYS A 135 -22.07 -15.23 -19.43
N ASN A 136 -21.71 -14.04 -19.03
CA ASN A 136 -22.03 -12.77 -19.69
C ASN A 136 -20.86 -11.80 -19.53
N THR A 137 -20.89 -10.69 -20.25
CA THR A 137 -19.80 -9.70 -20.27
C THR A 137 -19.45 -9.18 -18.87
N VAL A 138 -20.43 -8.85 -18.05
CA VAL A 138 -20.21 -8.31 -16.70
C VAL A 138 -19.55 -9.34 -15.78
N GLU A 139 -20.03 -10.58 -15.79
CA GLU A 139 -19.41 -11.69 -15.05
C GLU A 139 -17.98 -11.98 -15.52
N ALA A 140 -17.75 -11.98 -16.84
CA ALA A 140 -16.43 -12.19 -17.42
C ALA A 140 -15.45 -11.07 -17.03
N MET A 141 -15.89 -9.81 -17.07
CA MET A 141 -15.09 -8.66 -16.62
C MET A 141 -14.77 -8.73 -15.13
N ARG A 142 -15.76 -9.04 -14.28
CA ARG A 142 -15.52 -9.20 -12.82
C ARG A 142 -14.54 -10.32 -12.55
N SER A 143 -14.70 -11.46 -13.22
CA SER A 143 -13.76 -12.58 -13.10
C SER A 143 -12.35 -12.17 -13.52
N GLY A 144 -12.19 -11.56 -14.68
CA GLY A 144 -10.89 -11.13 -15.19
C GLY A 144 -10.23 -10.09 -14.28
N VAL A 145 -10.99 -9.10 -13.78
CA VAL A 145 -10.45 -8.04 -12.93
C VAL A 145 -10.16 -8.55 -11.50
N MET A 146 -11.13 -9.16 -10.85
CA MET A 146 -11.00 -9.47 -9.41
C MET A 146 -10.22 -10.77 -9.17
N LEU A 147 -10.62 -11.86 -9.83
CA LEU A 147 -9.91 -13.14 -9.71
C LEU A 147 -8.56 -13.08 -10.43
N GLY A 148 -8.47 -12.36 -11.56
CA GLY A 148 -7.20 -12.09 -12.24
C GLY A 148 -6.21 -11.34 -11.34
N SER A 149 -6.68 -10.37 -10.53
CA SER A 149 -5.84 -9.70 -9.54
C SER A 149 -5.35 -10.65 -8.45
N ALA A 150 -6.19 -11.56 -7.96
CA ALA A 150 -5.78 -12.57 -7.00
C ALA A 150 -4.72 -13.52 -7.59
N CYS A 151 -4.93 -13.99 -8.82
CA CYS A 151 -3.96 -14.83 -9.52
C CYS A 151 -2.62 -14.11 -9.77
N MET A 152 -2.66 -12.81 -10.08
CA MET A 152 -1.46 -11.99 -10.22
C MET A 152 -0.72 -11.90 -8.89
N VAL A 153 -1.43 -11.64 -7.79
CA VAL A 153 -0.85 -11.59 -6.45
C VAL A 153 -0.20 -12.93 -6.09
N ASP A 154 -0.92 -14.04 -6.24
CA ASP A 154 -0.38 -15.37 -5.95
C ASP A 154 0.88 -15.67 -6.78
N GLY A 155 0.83 -15.45 -8.08
CA GLY A 155 1.97 -15.71 -8.96
C GLY A 155 3.15 -14.77 -8.72
N MET A 156 2.94 -13.55 -8.23
CA MET A 156 4.03 -12.65 -7.84
C MET A 156 4.62 -13.02 -6.50
N ILE A 157 3.80 -13.49 -5.55
CA ILE A 157 4.31 -14.02 -4.27
C ILE A 157 5.26 -15.19 -4.54
N ASP A 158 4.85 -16.16 -5.37
CA ASP A 158 5.69 -17.32 -5.70
C ASP A 158 7.06 -16.89 -6.24
N ARG A 159 7.08 -15.99 -7.22
CA ARG A 159 8.31 -15.53 -7.87
C ARG A 159 9.21 -14.72 -6.94
N ILE A 160 8.63 -13.81 -6.18
CA ILE A 160 9.39 -12.94 -5.26
C ILE A 160 9.92 -13.77 -4.09
N ASP A 161 9.13 -14.71 -3.55
CA ASP A 161 9.58 -15.60 -2.48
C ASP A 161 10.75 -16.48 -2.93
N GLU A 162 10.70 -16.99 -4.18
CA GLU A 162 11.82 -17.72 -4.80
C GLU A 162 13.08 -16.86 -4.89
N GLU A 163 12.98 -15.62 -5.36
CA GLU A 163 14.10 -14.67 -5.44
C GLU A 163 14.68 -14.31 -4.06
N LEU A 164 13.82 -14.23 -3.03
CA LEU A 164 14.23 -13.98 -1.64
C LEU A 164 14.86 -15.20 -0.96
N GLY A 165 14.81 -16.36 -1.63
CA GLY A 165 15.32 -17.64 -1.11
C GLY A 165 14.38 -18.34 -0.16
N GLY A 166 13.09 -18.09 -0.29
CA GLY A 166 11.98 -18.78 0.37
C GLY A 166 11.68 -18.33 1.79
N GLY A 167 10.47 -18.57 2.21
CA GLY A 167 10.00 -18.38 3.58
C GLY A 167 9.56 -16.95 3.91
N ALA A 168 9.21 -16.14 2.92
CA ALA A 168 8.74 -14.78 3.17
C ALA A 168 7.37 -14.75 3.84
N THR A 169 7.23 -13.93 4.87
CA THR A 169 5.93 -13.56 5.42
C THR A 169 5.26 -12.56 4.49
N VAL A 170 4.02 -12.84 4.09
CA VAL A 170 3.25 -11.97 3.20
C VAL A 170 2.29 -11.12 3.99
N VAL A 171 2.41 -9.81 3.84
CA VAL A 171 1.56 -8.82 4.52
C VAL A 171 0.85 -7.97 3.48
N ALA A 172 -0.43 -7.69 3.67
CA ALA A 172 -1.19 -6.84 2.77
C ALA A 172 -1.88 -5.69 3.48
N THR A 173 -2.02 -4.58 2.76
CA THR A 173 -2.79 -3.40 3.14
C THR A 173 -3.56 -2.84 1.94
N GLY A 174 -4.25 -1.75 2.13
CA GLY A 174 -5.03 -1.09 1.09
C GLY A 174 -6.52 -1.41 1.12
N GLY A 175 -7.32 -0.44 0.71
CA GLY A 175 -8.78 -0.53 0.82
C GLY A 175 -9.42 -1.60 -0.06
N ILE A 176 -8.77 -1.95 -1.20
CA ILE A 176 -9.26 -2.96 -2.15
C ILE A 176 -8.79 -4.36 -1.76
N ALA A 177 -7.69 -4.49 -1.02
CA ALA A 177 -7.12 -5.77 -0.61
C ALA A 177 -8.18 -6.71 -0.01
N ARG A 178 -9.01 -6.22 0.89
CA ARG A 178 -10.08 -7.01 1.57
C ARG A 178 -11.02 -7.75 0.62
N PHE A 179 -11.16 -7.28 -0.63
CA PHE A 179 -12.03 -7.92 -1.63
C PHE A 179 -11.28 -8.92 -2.52
N VAL A 180 -9.96 -8.77 -2.64
CA VAL A 180 -9.11 -9.64 -3.48
C VAL A 180 -8.50 -10.77 -2.68
N LEU A 181 -7.99 -10.49 -1.48
CA LEU A 181 -7.28 -11.47 -0.65
C LEU A 181 -8.06 -12.76 -0.36
N PRO A 182 -9.41 -12.74 -0.14
CA PRO A 182 -10.16 -13.98 0.05
C PRO A 182 -10.14 -14.94 -1.15
N MET A 183 -9.71 -14.46 -2.32
CA MET A 183 -9.60 -15.27 -3.55
C MET A 183 -8.16 -15.73 -3.81
N CYS A 184 -7.18 -15.26 -3.05
CA CYS A 184 -5.80 -15.70 -3.10
C CYS A 184 -5.64 -17.09 -2.49
N ARG A 185 -4.61 -17.81 -2.93
CA ARG A 185 -4.25 -19.15 -2.44
C ARG A 185 -3.24 -19.10 -1.30
N HIS A 186 -2.43 -18.04 -1.27
CA HIS A 186 -1.44 -17.81 -0.22
C HIS A 186 -2.10 -17.33 1.08
N THR A 187 -1.47 -17.67 2.20
CA THR A 187 -1.78 -17.06 3.49
C THR A 187 -1.19 -15.66 3.52
N ILE A 188 -2.04 -14.65 3.67
CA ILE A 188 -1.65 -13.24 3.61
C ILE A 188 -2.19 -12.55 4.87
N GLU A 189 -1.30 -11.95 5.66
CA GLU A 189 -1.66 -11.17 6.83
C GLU A 189 -2.20 -9.80 6.41
N TYR A 190 -3.50 -9.58 6.60
CA TYR A 190 -4.11 -8.29 6.25
C TYR A 190 -4.07 -7.30 7.41
N ASP A 191 -3.41 -6.18 7.20
CA ASP A 191 -3.39 -5.06 8.14
C ASP A 191 -3.91 -3.78 7.47
N ARG A 192 -5.16 -3.44 7.76
CA ARG A 192 -5.81 -2.24 7.23
C ARG A 192 -5.08 -0.95 7.58
N ASP A 193 -4.49 -0.91 8.78
CA ASP A 193 -3.89 0.29 9.36
C ASP A 193 -2.36 0.30 9.27
N LEU A 194 -1.78 -0.56 8.41
CA LEU A 194 -0.34 -0.72 8.27
C LEU A 194 0.37 0.63 8.05
N LEU A 195 -0.13 1.45 7.13
CA LEU A 195 0.43 2.77 6.84
C LEU A 195 0.34 3.71 8.05
N LEU A 196 -0.78 3.72 8.77
CA LEU A 196 -0.93 4.56 9.97
C LEU A 196 0.05 4.15 11.07
N LYS A 197 0.28 2.84 11.24
CA LYS A 197 1.28 2.31 12.18
C LYS A 197 2.70 2.73 11.78
N GLY A 198 3.04 2.64 10.49
CA GLY A 198 4.33 3.09 9.97
C GLY A 198 4.56 4.59 10.16
N LEU A 199 3.55 5.41 9.92
CA LEU A 199 3.61 6.84 10.21
C LEU A 199 3.85 7.11 11.69
N SER A 200 3.15 6.41 12.59
CA SER A 200 3.36 6.55 14.02
C SER A 200 4.79 6.22 14.42
N ILE A 201 5.35 5.11 13.93
CA ILE A 201 6.73 4.70 14.20
C ILE A 201 7.71 5.76 13.69
N LEU A 202 7.53 6.24 12.46
CA LEU A 202 8.39 7.28 11.89
C LEU A 202 8.32 8.57 12.68
N TYR A 203 7.13 8.97 13.13
CA TYR A 203 6.96 10.14 13.98
C TYR A 203 7.73 10.00 15.29
N GLU A 204 7.56 8.88 15.99
CA GLU A 204 8.24 8.63 17.27
C GLU A 204 9.76 8.61 17.12
N ASN A 205 10.29 8.00 16.07
CA ASN A 205 11.72 7.92 15.83
C ASN A 205 12.37 9.28 15.50
N ASN A 206 11.60 10.20 14.92
CA ASN A 206 12.12 11.50 14.49
C ASN A 206 11.78 12.67 15.42
N ARG A 207 10.85 12.52 16.37
CA ARG A 207 10.53 13.57 17.34
C ARG A 207 11.54 13.66 18.48
N ARG A 208 12.23 12.55 18.79
CA ARG A 208 13.15 12.46 19.94
C ARG A 208 14.50 13.16 19.74
N GLU A 209 14.78 13.64 18.53
CA GLU A 209 16.05 14.27 18.17
C GLU A 209 15.96 15.80 18.01
N LYS A 210 14.87 16.41 18.47
CA LYS A 210 14.72 17.87 18.60
C LYS A 210 14.72 18.27 20.07
#